data_5c8f8f2cc7a740c6a039841b7a4c3811
#
_entry.id   5c8f8f2cc7a740c6a039841b7a4c3811
#
_cell.length_a   1.000
_cell.length_b   1.000
_cell.length_c   1.000
_cell.angle_alpha   90.00
_cell.angle_beta   90.00
_cell.angle_gamma   90.00
#
_symmetry.space_group_name_H-M   'P 1'
#
loop_
_entity.id
_entity.type
_entity.pdbx_description
1 polymer ?
#
loop_
_entity_poly.entity_id
_entity_poly.type
_entity_poly.pdbx_seq_one_letter_code
_entity_poly.pdbx_strand_id
1 'polypeptide(L)' 'MNVFSEIKDAIERAPRNSYVAELHLQVIKFAEVLENVSGKEFCEKVDLKSAWGTEFTKMKKIAKRLRAAGLDPKKI' A
#
# COMPACT_ATOMS: atom_id res chain seq x y z
N MET A 1 3.08 -1.31 -16.48
CA MET A 1 2.29 -0.52 -15.53
C MET A 1 3.06 -0.33 -14.24
N ASN A 2 3.07 0.88 -13.71
CA ASN A 2 3.86 1.20 -12.53
C ASN A 2 2.97 1.09 -11.27
N VAL A 3 3.34 0.20 -10.34
CA VAL A 3 2.58 -0.01 -9.11
C VAL A 3 2.44 1.28 -8.27
N PHE A 4 3.48 2.10 -8.25
CA PHE A 4 3.45 3.36 -7.51
C PHE A 4 2.43 4.33 -8.09
N SER A 5 2.33 4.40 -9.42
CA SER A 5 1.33 5.24 -10.08
C SER A 5 -0.09 4.75 -9.78
N GLU A 6 -0.29 3.44 -9.78
CA GLU A 6 -1.62 2.88 -9.45
C GLU A 6 -2.03 3.22 -8.04
N ILE A 7 -1.09 3.08 -7.09
CA ILE A 7 -1.38 3.40 -5.69
C ILE A 7 -1.67 4.88 -5.53
N LYS A 8 -0.86 5.73 -6.15
CA LYS A 8 -1.05 7.18 -6.09
C LYS A 8 -2.42 7.58 -6.65
N ASP A 9 -2.78 7.04 -7.80
CA ASP A 9 -4.08 7.31 -8.41
C ASP A 9 -5.23 6.86 -7.53
N ALA A 10 -5.12 5.69 -6.93
CA ALA A 10 -6.17 5.17 -6.05
C ALA A 10 -6.38 6.06 -4.83
N ILE A 11 -5.28 6.52 -4.24
CA ILE A 11 -5.33 7.41 -3.08
C ILE A 11 -5.98 8.75 -3.47
N GLU A 12 -5.60 9.30 -4.62
CA GLU A 12 -6.12 10.58 -5.09
C GLU A 12 -7.62 10.51 -5.42
N ARG A 13 -8.11 9.35 -5.86
CA ARG A 13 -9.53 9.16 -6.17
C ARG A 13 -10.36 8.83 -4.94
N ALA A 14 -9.74 8.43 -3.84
CA ALA A 14 -10.47 8.04 -2.64
C ALA A 14 -11.20 9.24 -2.05
N PRO A 15 -12.42 9.03 -1.49
CA PRO A 15 -13.07 10.10 -0.74
C PRO A 15 -12.16 10.59 0.38
N ARG A 16 -12.27 11.87 0.69
CA ARG A 16 -11.37 12.52 1.64
C ARG A 16 -11.28 11.80 2.98
N ASN A 17 -12.40 11.28 3.47
CA ASN A 17 -12.46 10.56 4.73
C ASN A 17 -12.01 9.10 4.64
N SER A 18 -11.68 8.62 3.44
CA SER A 18 -11.25 7.24 3.21
C SER A 18 -9.82 7.15 2.70
N TYR A 19 -9.10 8.26 2.67
CA TYR A 19 -7.74 8.33 2.15
C TYR A 19 -6.80 7.32 2.83
N VAL A 20 -6.79 7.29 4.16
CA VAL A 20 -5.89 6.42 4.92
C VAL A 20 -6.26 4.95 4.70
N ALA A 21 -7.55 4.65 4.72
CA ALA A 21 -8.02 3.29 4.49
C ALA A 21 -7.65 2.81 3.09
N GLU A 22 -7.80 3.66 2.08
CA GLU A 22 -7.44 3.30 0.71
C GLU A 22 -5.93 3.06 0.58
N LEU A 23 -5.10 3.89 1.23
CA LEU A 23 -3.66 3.69 1.23
C LEU A 23 -3.30 2.31 1.78
N HIS A 24 -3.86 1.95 2.92
CA HIS A 24 -3.61 0.64 3.54
C HIS A 24 -4.06 -0.50 2.63
N LEU A 25 -5.24 -0.39 2.03
CA LEU A 25 -5.75 -1.41 1.11
C LEU A 25 -4.82 -1.60 -0.09
N GLN A 26 -4.33 -0.51 -0.66
CA GLN A 26 -3.44 -0.59 -1.82
C GLN A 26 -2.10 -1.26 -1.46
N VAL A 27 -1.56 -0.96 -0.28
CA VAL A 27 -0.33 -1.63 0.18
C VAL A 27 -0.56 -3.12 0.38
N ILE A 28 -1.69 -3.51 0.96
CA ILE A 28 -2.04 -4.92 1.14
C ILE A 28 -2.21 -5.61 -0.20
N LYS A 29 -2.89 -4.98 -1.14
CA LYS A 29 -3.13 -5.50 -2.48
C LYS A 29 -1.84 -5.80 -3.22
N PHE A 30 -0.87 -4.89 -3.15
CA PHE A 30 0.38 -4.99 -3.90
C PHE A 30 1.57 -5.42 -3.05
N ALA A 31 1.32 -5.99 -1.87
CA ALA A 31 2.39 -6.32 -0.92
C ALA A 31 3.49 -7.20 -1.51
N GLU A 32 3.15 -8.17 -2.37
CA GLU A 32 4.17 -9.01 -2.98
C GLU A 32 5.09 -8.23 -3.91
N VAL A 33 4.50 -7.36 -4.72
CA VAL A 33 5.27 -6.52 -5.65
C VAL A 33 6.16 -5.55 -4.88
N LEU A 34 5.69 -5.13 -3.69
CA LEU A 34 6.37 -4.15 -2.86
C LEU A 34 7.32 -4.77 -1.83
N GLU A 35 7.52 -6.08 -1.87
CA GLU A 35 8.28 -6.78 -0.83
C GLU A 35 9.67 -6.20 -0.59
N ASN A 36 10.39 -5.84 -1.63
CA ASN A 36 11.75 -5.31 -1.54
C ASN A 36 11.82 -3.78 -1.55
N VAL A 37 10.68 -3.12 -1.50
CA VAL A 37 10.61 -1.66 -1.48
C VAL A 37 10.67 -1.19 -0.03
N SER A 38 11.57 -0.26 0.27
CA SER A 38 11.67 0.33 1.62
C SER A 38 10.56 1.36 1.83
N GLY A 39 10.28 1.66 3.10
CA GLY A 39 9.32 2.72 3.43
C GLY A 39 9.72 4.06 2.84
N LYS A 40 11.02 4.37 2.86
CA LYS A 40 11.55 5.61 2.28
C LYS A 40 11.29 5.68 0.78
N GLU A 41 11.61 4.62 0.06
CA GLU A 41 11.38 4.55 -1.38
C GLU A 41 9.90 4.67 -1.72
N PHE A 42 9.06 3.96 -0.98
CA PHE A 42 7.61 4.00 -1.17
C PHE A 42 7.08 5.42 -1.04
N CYS A 43 7.47 6.12 0.03
CA CYS A 43 7.01 7.49 0.27
C CYS A 43 7.47 8.45 -0.82
N GLU A 44 8.70 8.29 -1.29
CA GLU A 44 9.22 9.12 -2.38
C GLU A 44 8.46 8.87 -3.68
N LYS A 45 8.22 7.61 -4.02
CA LYS A 45 7.56 7.25 -5.29
C LYS A 45 6.07 7.57 -5.31
N VAL A 46 5.42 7.51 -4.17
CA VAL A 46 3.98 7.77 -4.07
C VAL A 46 3.71 9.21 -3.62
N ASP A 47 4.76 9.97 -3.38
CA ASP A 47 4.67 11.38 -3.01
C ASP A 47 3.96 11.58 -1.67
N LEU A 48 4.41 10.84 -0.67
CA LEU A 48 3.90 10.90 0.70
C LEU A 48 4.98 11.39 1.65
N LYS A 49 4.54 11.90 2.80
CA LYS A 49 5.46 12.30 3.87
C LYS A 49 6.16 11.06 4.43
N SER A 50 7.40 11.23 4.87
CA SER A 50 8.22 10.11 5.37
C SER A 50 7.60 9.36 6.55
N ALA A 51 6.73 10.01 7.32
CA ALA A 51 6.03 9.37 8.43
C ALA A 51 5.21 8.15 7.99
N TRP A 52 4.75 8.12 6.74
CA TRP A 52 3.98 7.00 6.20
C TRP A 52 4.82 5.75 5.95
N GLY A 53 6.15 5.85 6.02
CA GLY A 53 7.02 4.70 5.86
C GLY A 53 6.79 3.63 6.91
N THR A 54 6.50 4.03 8.15
CA THR A 54 6.20 3.10 9.23
C THR A 54 4.89 2.35 8.96
N GLU A 55 3.87 3.08 8.51
CA GLU A 55 2.58 2.48 8.15
C GLU A 55 2.74 1.49 7.00
N PHE A 56 3.53 1.85 6.00
CA PHE A 56 3.83 0.98 4.87
C PHE A 56 4.43 -0.35 5.34
N THR A 57 5.43 -0.28 6.21
CA THR A 57 6.09 -1.48 6.74
C THR A 57 5.11 -2.35 7.53
N LYS A 58 4.27 -1.74 8.37
CA LYS A 58 3.25 -2.46 9.13
C LYS A 58 2.25 -3.16 8.21
N MET A 59 1.79 -2.46 7.18
CA MET A 59 0.80 -3.01 6.26
C MET A 59 1.36 -4.19 5.47
N LYS A 60 2.63 -4.16 5.12
CA LYS A 60 3.26 -5.32 4.46
C LYS A 60 3.29 -6.54 5.38
N LYS A 61 3.56 -6.35 6.66
CA LYS A 61 3.53 -7.45 7.63
C LYS A 61 2.13 -8.02 7.80
N ILE A 62 1.14 -7.14 7.89
CA ILE A 62 -0.27 -7.54 8.00
C ILE A 62 -0.70 -8.32 6.76
N ALA A 63 -0.31 -7.84 5.58
CA ALA A 63 -0.65 -8.47 4.32
C ALA A 63 -0.17 -9.92 4.26
N LYS A 64 1.03 -10.17 4.74
CA LYS A 64 1.60 -11.51 4.78
C LYS A 64 0.71 -12.48 5.55
N ARG A 65 0.22 -12.04 6.71
CA ARG A 65 -0.64 -12.86 7.55
C ARG A 65 -2.04 -13.03 6.95
N LEU A 66 -2.56 -11.97 6.34
CA LEU A 66 -3.86 -12.05 5.66
C LEU A 66 -3.83 -13.06 4.52
N ARG A 67 -2.75 -13.07 3.75
CA ARG A 67 -2.61 -14.02 2.66
C ARG A 67 -2.51 -15.46 3.17
N ALA A 68 -1.78 -15.66 4.26
CA ALA A 68 -1.71 -16.97 4.90
C ALA A 68 -3.08 -17.43 5.38
N ALA A 69 -3.96 -16.51 5.71
CA ALA A 69 -5.32 -16.78 6.15
C ALA A 69 -6.31 -16.94 4.98
N GLY A 70 -5.86 -16.77 3.74
CA GLY A 70 -6.68 -17.00 2.57
C GLY A 70 -7.10 -15.77 1.78
N LEU A 71 -6.58 -14.59 2.11
CA LEU A 71 -6.89 -13.38 1.33
C LEU A 71 -6.38 -13.52 -0.10
N ASP A 72 -7.25 -13.25 -1.06
CA ASP A 72 -6.89 -13.17 -2.46
C ASP A 72 -6.75 -11.69 -2.86
N PRO A 73 -5.51 -11.20 -3.09
CA PRO A 73 -5.30 -9.79 -3.44
C PRO A 73 -5.99 -9.37 -4.73
N LYS A 74 -6.27 -10.31 -5.62
CA LYS A 74 -6.95 -10.01 -6.88
C LYS A 74 -8.40 -9.58 -6.67
N LYS A 75 -8.95 -9.83 -5.49
CA LYS A 75 -10.33 -9.47 -5.18
C LYS A 75 -10.47 -8.12 -4.46
N ILE A 76 -9.38 -7.43 -4.23
CA ILE A 76 -9.40 -6.10 -3.60
C ILE A 76 -9.62 -5.00 -4.65
#